data_9d8be8579a0db8bc78c12ea1eee1aafa
#
_entry.id   9d8be8579a0db8bc78c12ea1eee1aafa
#
_cell.length_a   1.000
_cell.length_b   1.000
_cell.length_c   1.000
_cell.angle_alpha   90.00
_cell.angle_beta   90.00
_cell.angle_gamma   90.00
#
_symmetry.space_group_name_H-M   'P 1'
#
loop_
_entity.id
_entity.type
_entity.pdbx_description
1 polymer ?
#
loop_
_entity_poly.entity_id
_entity_poly.type
_entity_poly.pdbx_seq_one_letter_code
_entity_poly.pdbx_strand_id
1 'polypeptide(L)'
;MEGKKLKKMHRTLRRRPLYTPLIMPVMGFVLMALAIAWYFDSRATTVVFLVRHAEKAAMPAGDPGLSDLGRERAEELARVMAMSNVNNGPDHIFVSQYRRSLGTVEPLIRDTGLPVSEYLAEDSAALVDELLGNYRGQAVLVVAHSNTVAEIIELLGGKAPAQEMTEQDYDDLYVVGIPRFGRRQTLRFKYGRVNNSNNPIEQ
;
A
#
# COMPACT_ATOMS: atom_id res chain seq x y z
N MET A 1 -35.40 63.60 -39.70
CA MET A 1 -34.76 62.31 -39.95
C MET A 1 -33.64 61.95 -38.97
N GLU A 2 -33.16 62.88 -38.13
CA GLU A 2 -32.06 62.68 -37.16
C GLU A 2 -32.42 61.87 -35.91
N GLY A 3 -33.63 62.01 -35.40
CA GLY A 3 -34.03 61.32 -34.15
C GLY A 3 -34.09 59.78 -34.22
N LYS A 4 -34.20 59.18 -35.42
CA LYS A 4 -34.19 57.71 -35.63
C LYS A 4 -32.78 57.14 -35.65
N LYS A 5 -31.76 57.91 -36.01
CA LYS A 5 -30.37 57.45 -36.00
C LYS A 5 -29.79 57.39 -34.57
N LEU A 6 -30.16 58.35 -33.70
CA LEU A 6 -29.73 58.39 -32.31
C LEU A 6 -30.29 57.21 -31.49
N LYS A 7 -31.57 56.84 -31.71
CA LYS A 7 -32.17 55.65 -31.05
C LYS A 7 -31.53 54.33 -31.47
N LYS A 8 -31.01 54.25 -32.72
CA LYS A 8 -30.32 53.01 -33.18
C LYS A 8 -28.91 52.86 -32.62
N MET A 9 -28.25 54.00 -32.29
CA MET A 9 -26.90 53.97 -31.70
C MET A 9 -26.95 53.60 -30.22
N HIS A 10 -27.95 53.99 -29.46
CA HIS A 10 -28.13 53.60 -28.06
C HIS A 10 -28.55 52.11 -27.87
N ARG A 11 -29.00 51.43 -28.92
CA ARG A 11 -29.45 50.02 -28.84
C ARG A 11 -28.30 49.03 -28.99
N THR A 12 -27.12 49.48 -29.44
CA THR A 12 -25.92 48.64 -29.58
C THR A 12 -25.04 48.62 -28.35
N LEU A 13 -25.31 49.48 -27.37
CA LEU A 13 -24.70 49.42 -26.03
C LEU A 13 -25.47 48.47 -25.12
N ARG A 14 -25.85 47.31 -25.66
CA ARG A 14 -26.39 46.23 -24.83
C ARG A 14 -25.27 45.81 -23.87
N ARG A 15 -25.40 46.19 -22.63
CA ARG A 15 -24.51 45.84 -21.52
C ARG A 15 -24.12 44.35 -21.67
N ARG A 16 -22.88 44.10 -22.06
CA ARG A 16 -22.34 42.76 -21.90
C ARG A 16 -22.43 42.45 -20.42
N PRO A 17 -23.04 41.31 -20.02
CA PRO A 17 -23.17 41.05 -18.60
C PRO A 17 -21.76 41.07 -17.99
N LEU A 18 -21.58 41.89 -16.95
CA LEU A 18 -20.31 42.08 -16.24
C LEU A 18 -19.69 40.77 -15.71
N TYR A 19 -20.49 39.71 -15.73
CA TYR A 19 -20.09 38.38 -15.22
C TYR A 19 -19.23 37.55 -16.19
N THR A 20 -19.30 37.83 -17.51
CA THR A 20 -18.51 37.05 -18.48
C THR A 20 -17.01 37.19 -18.33
N PRO A 21 -16.43 38.39 -18.05
CA PRO A 21 -14.98 38.53 -17.86
C PRO A 21 -14.49 37.92 -16.55
N LEU A 22 -15.36 37.71 -15.55
CA LEU A 22 -14.99 37.13 -14.26
C LEU A 22 -15.10 35.60 -14.27
N ILE A 23 -16.06 35.03 -15.00
CA ILE A 23 -16.31 33.59 -15.08
C ILE A 23 -15.12 32.87 -15.74
N MET A 24 -14.54 33.43 -16.81
CA MET A 24 -13.42 32.79 -17.51
C MET A 24 -12.18 32.56 -16.62
N PRO A 25 -11.65 33.59 -15.90
CA PRO A 25 -10.50 33.38 -15.02
C PRO A 25 -10.84 32.45 -13.83
N VAL A 26 -12.06 32.49 -13.29
CA VAL A 26 -12.50 31.57 -12.22
C VAL A 26 -12.57 30.15 -12.73
N MET A 27 -13.16 29.91 -13.91
CA MET A 27 -13.15 28.57 -14.52
C MET A 27 -11.74 28.09 -14.82
N GLY A 28 -10.87 28.96 -15.34
CA GLY A 28 -9.45 28.63 -15.58
C GLY A 28 -8.73 28.22 -14.30
N PHE A 29 -8.96 28.97 -13.20
CA PHE A 29 -8.40 28.61 -11.89
C PHE A 29 -8.92 27.27 -11.37
N VAL A 30 -10.23 27.03 -11.46
CA VAL A 30 -10.85 25.75 -11.03
C VAL A 30 -10.31 24.58 -11.84
N LEU A 31 -10.23 24.72 -13.17
CA LEU A 31 -9.66 23.67 -14.04
C LEU A 31 -8.18 23.40 -13.73
N MET A 32 -7.41 24.45 -13.48
CA MET A 32 -6.00 24.31 -13.09
C MET A 32 -5.87 23.64 -11.72
N ALA A 33 -6.69 24.00 -10.73
CA ALA A 33 -6.70 23.38 -9.42
C ALA A 33 -7.07 21.90 -9.50
N LEU A 34 -8.08 21.54 -10.31
CA LEU A 34 -8.46 20.17 -10.58
C LEU A 34 -7.35 19.38 -11.30
N ALA A 35 -6.67 20.00 -12.26
CA ALA A 35 -5.54 19.38 -12.96
C ALA A 35 -4.36 19.13 -12.01
N ILE A 36 -4.06 20.07 -11.12
CA ILE A 36 -3.03 19.92 -10.10
C ILE A 36 -3.41 18.83 -9.11
N ALA A 37 -4.65 18.80 -8.60
CA ALA A 37 -5.13 17.77 -7.70
C ALA A 37 -5.06 16.39 -8.36
N TRP A 38 -5.50 16.27 -9.62
CA TRP A 38 -5.38 15.03 -10.39
C TRP A 38 -3.92 14.61 -10.61
N TYR A 39 -3.01 15.57 -10.88
CA TYR A 39 -1.59 15.30 -11.06
C TYR A 39 -0.95 14.73 -9.77
N PHE A 40 -1.24 15.31 -8.60
CA PHE A 40 -0.74 14.78 -7.33
C PHE A 40 -1.36 13.41 -6.99
N ASP A 41 -2.66 13.24 -7.15
CA ASP A 41 -3.34 11.95 -6.96
C ASP A 41 -2.78 10.87 -7.91
N SER A 42 -2.48 11.25 -9.17
CA SER A 42 -1.93 10.31 -10.16
C SER A 42 -0.51 9.81 -9.83
N ARG A 43 0.19 10.47 -8.93
CA ARG A 43 1.53 10.08 -8.48
C ARG A 43 1.53 9.22 -7.21
N ALA A 44 0.38 9.02 -6.59
CA ALA A 44 0.26 8.15 -5.44
C ALA A 44 0.65 6.71 -5.83
N THR A 45 1.65 6.17 -5.14
CA THR A 45 2.11 4.79 -5.32
C THR A 45 1.54 3.97 -4.18
N THR A 46 0.83 2.90 -4.51
CA THR A 46 0.45 1.90 -3.51
C THR A 46 1.67 1.06 -3.18
N VAL A 47 1.93 0.85 -1.91
CA VAL A 47 3.04 0.01 -1.44
C VAL A 47 2.48 -1.17 -0.69
N VAL A 48 2.82 -2.37 -1.12
CA VAL A 48 2.44 -3.60 -0.41
C VAL A 48 3.69 -4.21 0.20
N PHE A 49 3.75 -4.18 1.53
CA PHE A 49 4.68 -4.97 2.30
C PHE A 49 4.11 -6.38 2.43
N LEU A 50 4.86 -7.38 2.05
CA LEU A 50 4.41 -8.76 2.05
C LEU A 50 5.42 -9.62 2.82
N VAL A 51 4.95 -10.29 3.86
CA VAL A 51 5.74 -11.18 4.70
C VAL A 51 5.03 -12.53 4.84
N ARG A 52 5.80 -13.58 5.05
CA ARG A 52 5.27 -14.84 5.56
C ARG A 52 4.99 -14.69 7.05
N HIS A 53 3.97 -15.39 7.57
CA HIS A 53 3.78 -15.52 9.03
C HIS A 53 5.08 -16.00 9.70
N ALA A 54 5.35 -15.57 10.93
CA ALA A 54 6.50 -15.99 11.71
C ALA A 54 6.41 -17.48 12.12
N GLU A 55 7.46 -18.01 12.70
CA GLU A 55 7.60 -19.43 13.07
C GLU A 55 6.45 -19.91 13.94
N LYS A 56 5.77 -20.93 13.49
CA LYS A 56 4.64 -21.56 14.19
C LYS A 56 5.11 -22.46 15.31
N ALA A 57 4.32 -22.58 16.39
CA ALA A 57 4.49 -23.59 17.43
C ALA A 57 4.18 -24.99 16.88
N ALA A 58 4.70 -26.02 17.53
CA ALA A 58 4.39 -27.42 17.19
C ALA A 58 2.94 -27.82 17.52
N MET A 59 2.35 -27.20 18.54
CA MET A 59 1.01 -27.49 19.04
C MET A 59 0.20 -26.22 19.26
N PRO A 60 -1.15 -26.28 19.18
CA PRO A 60 -1.95 -27.44 18.77
C PRO A 60 -1.84 -27.75 17.28
N ALA A 61 -2.07 -29.00 16.87
CA ALA A 61 -2.14 -29.36 15.47
C ALA A 61 -3.31 -28.63 14.77
N GLY A 62 -3.13 -28.25 13.53
CA GLY A 62 -4.15 -27.59 12.71
C GLY A 62 -3.93 -26.08 12.65
N ASP A 63 -4.18 -25.31 13.70
CA ASP A 63 -3.97 -23.88 13.75
C ASP A 63 -3.12 -23.46 14.96
N PRO A 64 -1.80 -23.72 14.94
CA PRO A 64 -0.90 -23.32 15.99
C PRO A 64 -0.67 -21.81 15.96
N GLY A 65 -0.48 -21.20 17.14
CA GLY A 65 0.07 -19.86 17.27
C GLY A 65 1.58 -19.82 16.98
N LEU A 66 2.23 -18.72 17.33
CA LEU A 66 3.68 -18.57 17.16
C LEU A 66 4.48 -19.36 18.20
N SER A 67 5.65 -19.84 17.81
CA SER A 67 6.70 -20.32 18.69
C SER A 67 7.36 -19.14 19.44
N ASP A 68 8.27 -19.42 20.40
CA ASP A 68 9.05 -18.38 21.05
C ASP A 68 9.88 -17.58 20.03
N LEU A 69 10.55 -18.27 19.10
CA LEU A 69 11.29 -17.64 18.01
C LEU A 69 10.37 -16.82 17.10
N GLY A 70 9.16 -17.31 16.82
CA GLY A 70 8.18 -16.57 16.04
C GLY A 70 7.71 -15.30 16.73
N ARG A 71 7.59 -15.30 18.06
CA ARG A 71 7.27 -14.07 18.82
C ARG A 71 8.42 -13.05 18.78
N GLU A 72 9.67 -13.50 18.88
CA GLU A 72 10.84 -12.61 18.70
C GLU A 72 10.85 -12.00 17.29
N ARG A 73 10.54 -12.79 16.26
CA ARG A 73 10.45 -12.30 14.89
C ARG A 73 9.30 -11.32 14.68
N ALA A 74 8.17 -11.51 15.31
CA ALA A 74 7.04 -10.58 15.29
C ALA A 74 7.42 -9.21 15.90
N GLU A 75 8.16 -9.20 17.03
CA GLU A 75 8.69 -7.96 17.62
C GLU A 75 9.70 -7.27 16.69
N GLU A 76 10.50 -8.05 15.97
CA GLU A 76 11.45 -7.50 14.99
C GLU A 76 10.74 -6.90 13.78
N LEU A 77 9.69 -7.58 13.27
CA LEU A 77 8.85 -7.04 12.20
C LEU A 77 8.24 -5.70 12.62
N ALA A 78 7.68 -5.61 13.82
CA ALA A 78 7.11 -4.38 14.34
C ALA A 78 8.14 -3.24 14.37
N ARG A 79 9.37 -3.53 14.80
CA ARG A 79 10.48 -2.56 14.79
C ARG A 79 10.83 -2.09 13.37
N VAL A 80 10.94 -3.02 12.43
CA VAL A 80 11.24 -2.70 11.02
C VAL A 80 10.14 -1.84 10.40
N MET A 81 8.87 -2.17 10.65
CA MET A 81 7.74 -1.40 10.16
C MET A 81 7.69 0.02 10.77
N ALA A 82 7.97 0.16 12.07
CA ALA A 82 8.02 1.46 12.75
C ALA A 82 9.17 2.36 12.25
N MET A 83 10.29 1.76 11.81
CA MET A 83 11.43 2.49 11.23
C MET A 83 11.28 2.74 9.73
N SER A 84 10.23 2.21 9.10
CA SER A 84 9.99 2.39 7.66
C SER A 84 9.65 3.85 7.36
N ASN A 85 10.50 4.50 6.55
CA ASN A 85 10.24 5.85 6.03
C ASN A 85 9.29 5.85 4.81
N VAL A 86 8.79 4.69 4.42
CA VAL A 86 7.79 4.56 3.36
C VAL A 86 6.43 4.90 3.97
N ASN A 87 5.91 6.08 3.67
CA ASN A 87 4.64 6.61 4.19
C ASN A 87 4.49 6.56 5.73
N ASN A 88 5.58 6.63 6.51
CA ASN A 88 5.59 6.43 7.97
C ASN A 88 5.14 5.03 8.42
N GLY A 89 5.37 3.98 7.63
CA GLY A 89 4.92 2.62 7.87
C GLY A 89 3.62 2.27 7.14
N PRO A 90 3.03 1.10 7.41
CA PRO A 90 1.77 0.70 6.82
C PRO A 90 0.59 1.50 7.38
N ASP A 91 -0.41 1.76 6.53
CA ASP A 91 -1.69 2.39 6.89
C ASP A 91 -2.73 1.34 7.32
N HIS A 92 -2.57 0.10 6.86
CA HIS A 92 -3.50 -1.01 7.09
C HIS A 92 -2.77 -2.35 7.09
N ILE A 93 -3.31 -3.34 7.79
CA ILE A 93 -2.76 -4.69 7.89
C ILE A 93 -3.78 -5.71 7.39
N PHE A 94 -3.36 -6.62 6.54
CA PHE A 94 -4.13 -7.81 6.15
C PHE A 94 -3.48 -9.06 6.71
N VAL A 95 -4.26 -9.90 7.36
CA VAL A 95 -3.83 -11.19 7.90
C VAL A 95 -4.72 -12.30 7.37
N SER A 96 -4.15 -13.49 7.16
CA SER A 96 -4.99 -14.65 6.88
C SER A 96 -5.72 -15.11 8.14
N GLN A 97 -6.77 -15.91 7.97
CA GLN A 97 -7.62 -16.44 9.06
C GLN A 97 -6.90 -17.26 10.13
N TYR A 98 -5.60 -17.52 9.99
CA TYR A 98 -4.83 -18.34 10.91
C TYR A 98 -4.24 -17.54 12.07
N ARG A 99 -4.25 -18.13 13.28
CA ARG A 99 -3.71 -17.53 14.51
C ARG A 99 -2.26 -17.07 14.37
N ARG A 100 -1.43 -17.84 13.65
CA ARG A 100 -0.03 -17.48 13.40
C ARG A 100 0.14 -16.20 12.58
N SER A 101 -0.78 -15.92 11.66
CA SER A 101 -0.75 -14.70 10.86
C SER A 101 -1.08 -13.48 11.70
N LEU A 102 -2.12 -13.54 12.53
CA LEU A 102 -2.46 -12.48 13.47
C LEU A 102 -1.34 -12.27 14.49
N GLY A 103 -0.82 -13.35 15.09
CA GLY A 103 0.29 -13.29 16.05
C GLY A 103 1.54 -12.62 15.50
N THR A 104 1.80 -12.73 14.17
CA THR A 104 2.95 -12.09 13.53
C THR A 104 2.88 -10.55 13.58
N VAL A 105 1.70 -9.97 13.60
CA VAL A 105 1.50 -8.52 13.59
C VAL A 105 0.98 -7.98 14.92
N GLU A 106 0.71 -8.83 15.88
CA GLU A 106 0.19 -8.43 17.20
C GLU A 106 1.05 -7.36 17.91
N PRO A 107 2.41 -7.45 17.91
CA PRO A 107 3.24 -6.38 18.45
C PRO A 107 3.07 -5.06 17.70
N LEU A 108 3.00 -5.09 16.37
CA LEU A 108 2.80 -3.90 15.57
C LEU A 108 1.44 -3.25 15.84
N ILE A 109 0.38 -4.05 15.93
CA ILE A 109 -0.98 -3.57 16.27
C ILE A 109 -0.99 -2.94 17.64
N ARG A 110 -0.39 -3.58 18.62
CA ARG A 110 -0.29 -3.09 20.01
C ARG A 110 0.39 -1.71 20.05
N ASP A 111 1.45 -1.52 19.28
CA ASP A 111 2.27 -0.32 19.33
C ASP A 111 1.70 0.84 18.48
N THR A 112 0.93 0.53 17.45
CA THR A 112 0.44 1.54 16.48
C THR A 112 -1.07 1.72 16.47
N GLY A 113 -1.85 0.72 16.89
CA GLY A 113 -3.31 0.73 16.76
C GLY A 113 -3.83 0.63 15.33
N LEU A 114 -3.00 0.15 14.39
CA LEU A 114 -3.38 0.06 12.98
C LEU A 114 -4.60 -0.85 12.76
N PRO A 115 -5.47 -0.50 11.81
CA PRO A 115 -6.61 -1.33 11.44
C PRO A 115 -6.15 -2.64 10.79
N VAL A 116 -6.86 -3.72 11.11
CA VAL A 116 -6.58 -5.07 10.63
C VAL A 116 -7.82 -5.63 9.93
N SER A 117 -7.61 -6.21 8.76
CA SER A 117 -8.62 -6.99 8.03
C SER A 117 -8.15 -8.43 7.86
N GLU A 118 -9.08 -9.36 7.93
CA GLU A 118 -8.82 -10.78 7.68
C GLU A 118 -9.18 -11.13 6.24
N TYR A 119 -8.38 -12.00 5.61
CA TYR A 119 -8.66 -12.57 4.31
C TYR A 119 -8.51 -14.09 4.32
N LEU A 120 -9.12 -14.79 3.36
CA LEU A 120 -8.98 -16.22 3.19
C LEU A 120 -7.66 -16.54 2.48
N ALA A 121 -6.80 -17.36 3.10
CA ALA A 121 -5.47 -17.68 2.58
C ALA A 121 -5.50 -18.39 1.21
N GLU A 122 -6.61 -19.04 0.88
CA GLU A 122 -6.87 -19.69 -0.40
C GLU A 122 -7.37 -18.76 -1.50
N ASP A 123 -7.70 -17.51 -1.17
CA ASP A 123 -8.26 -16.53 -2.12
C ASP A 123 -7.34 -15.29 -2.25
N SER A 124 -6.15 -15.54 -2.77
CA SER A 124 -5.17 -14.47 -3.07
C SER A 124 -5.71 -13.46 -4.08
N ALA A 125 -6.61 -13.88 -4.98
CA ALA A 125 -7.17 -13.01 -6.00
C ALA A 125 -8.11 -11.97 -5.39
N ALA A 126 -9.03 -12.37 -4.51
CA ALA A 126 -9.93 -11.45 -3.81
C ALA A 126 -9.15 -10.45 -2.95
N LEU A 127 -8.10 -10.90 -2.25
CA LEU A 127 -7.22 -9.99 -1.51
C LEU A 127 -6.61 -8.94 -2.43
N VAL A 128 -6.04 -9.34 -3.58
CA VAL A 128 -5.40 -8.41 -4.51
C VAL A 128 -6.41 -7.44 -5.13
N ASP A 129 -7.60 -7.90 -5.48
CA ASP A 129 -8.68 -7.04 -5.98
C ASP A 129 -9.08 -5.99 -4.94
N GLU A 130 -9.19 -6.37 -3.66
CA GLU A 130 -9.45 -5.44 -2.56
C GLU A 130 -8.32 -4.42 -2.39
N LEU A 131 -7.06 -4.85 -2.39
CA LEU A 131 -5.89 -3.97 -2.29
C LEU A 131 -5.87 -2.94 -3.44
N LEU A 132 -6.07 -3.39 -4.67
CA LEU A 132 -6.05 -2.53 -5.85
C LEU A 132 -7.30 -1.66 -5.99
N GLY A 133 -8.43 -2.06 -5.40
CA GLY A 133 -9.67 -1.32 -5.39
C GLY A 133 -9.70 -0.21 -4.34
N ASN A 134 -9.43 -0.57 -3.09
CA ASN A 134 -9.75 0.25 -1.92
C ASN A 134 -8.54 0.91 -1.25
N TYR A 135 -7.31 0.43 -1.52
CA TYR A 135 -6.08 0.89 -0.83
C TYR A 135 -5.08 1.58 -1.76
N ARG A 136 -5.57 2.21 -2.83
CA ARG A 136 -4.70 2.93 -3.76
C ARG A 136 -4.01 4.11 -3.09
N GLY A 137 -2.68 4.21 -3.30
CA GLY A 137 -1.86 5.29 -2.75
C GLY A 137 -1.52 5.10 -1.27
N GLN A 138 -1.94 4.00 -0.67
CA GLN A 138 -1.66 3.64 0.71
C GLN A 138 -0.52 2.62 0.80
N ALA A 139 0.06 2.49 1.98
CA ALA A 139 1.00 1.44 2.34
C ALA A 139 0.26 0.36 3.12
N VAL A 140 0.34 -0.88 2.70
CA VAL A 140 -0.40 -2.01 3.31
C VAL A 140 0.57 -3.13 3.65
N LEU A 141 0.44 -3.68 4.86
CA LEU A 141 1.17 -4.89 5.26
C LEU A 141 0.27 -6.12 5.09
N VAL A 142 0.75 -7.11 4.38
CA VAL A 142 0.07 -8.40 4.16
C VAL A 142 0.89 -9.52 4.79
N VAL A 143 0.27 -10.29 5.68
CA VAL A 143 0.87 -11.51 6.25
C VAL A 143 0.31 -12.73 5.54
N ALA A 144 1.14 -13.36 4.75
CA ALA A 144 0.79 -14.49 3.88
C ALA A 144 1.50 -15.81 4.29
N HIS A 145 1.50 -16.79 3.41
CA HIS A 145 2.10 -18.10 3.61
C HIS A 145 3.17 -18.38 2.53
N SER A 146 4.06 -19.37 2.77
CA SER A 146 5.15 -19.70 1.84
C SER A 146 4.66 -19.97 0.42
N ASN A 147 3.50 -20.61 0.28
CA ASN A 147 2.90 -20.95 -1.00
C ASN A 147 2.13 -19.79 -1.67
N THR A 148 1.72 -18.77 -0.93
CA THR A 148 0.89 -17.67 -1.47
C THR A 148 1.66 -16.37 -1.70
N VAL A 149 2.84 -16.19 -1.09
CA VAL A 149 3.65 -14.97 -1.26
C VAL A 149 3.99 -14.72 -2.73
N ALA A 150 4.49 -15.74 -3.44
CA ALA A 150 4.85 -15.62 -4.85
C ALA A 150 3.63 -15.31 -5.72
N GLU A 151 2.51 -15.99 -5.50
CA GLU A 151 1.25 -15.80 -6.18
C GLU A 151 0.72 -14.37 -6.00
N ILE A 152 0.69 -13.87 -4.76
CA ILE A 152 0.24 -12.49 -4.46
C ILE A 152 1.13 -11.47 -5.18
N ILE A 153 2.46 -11.66 -5.18
CA ILE A 153 3.38 -10.76 -5.90
C ILE A 153 3.07 -10.74 -7.40
N GLU A 154 2.80 -11.89 -8.01
CA GLU A 154 2.46 -12.00 -9.44
C GLU A 154 1.10 -11.36 -9.74
N LEU A 155 0.09 -11.61 -8.94
CA LEU A 155 -1.23 -10.98 -9.06
C LEU A 155 -1.16 -9.47 -8.90
N LEU A 156 -0.31 -8.96 -8.00
CA LEU A 156 0.01 -7.54 -7.90
C LEU A 156 0.80 -7.04 -9.13
N GLY A 157 1.16 -7.91 -10.07
CA GLY A 157 1.96 -7.61 -11.28
C GLY A 157 3.41 -7.27 -10.98
N GLY A 158 3.91 -7.66 -9.83
CA GLY A 158 5.31 -7.66 -9.48
C GLY A 158 6.07 -8.82 -10.10
N LYS A 159 7.36 -8.91 -9.80
CA LYS A 159 8.19 -10.06 -10.19
C LYS A 159 8.36 -10.96 -8.99
N ALA A 160 7.79 -12.16 -9.05
CA ALA A 160 7.98 -13.16 -8.01
C ALA A 160 9.46 -13.53 -7.83
N PRO A 161 9.86 -13.98 -6.63
CA PRO A 161 11.21 -14.47 -6.40
C PRO A 161 11.51 -15.67 -7.31
N ALA A 162 12.73 -15.73 -7.84
CA ALA A 162 13.15 -16.84 -8.71
C ALA A 162 13.28 -18.16 -7.98
N GLN A 163 13.36 -18.13 -6.66
CA GLN A 163 13.48 -19.31 -5.81
C GLN A 163 12.24 -19.38 -4.91
N GLU A 164 11.62 -20.55 -4.86
CA GLU A 164 10.51 -20.81 -3.96
C GLU A 164 10.95 -20.66 -2.49
N MET A 165 10.04 -20.19 -1.65
CA MET A 165 10.25 -20.11 -0.20
C MET A 165 10.33 -21.52 0.39
N THR A 166 11.40 -21.79 1.12
CA THR A 166 11.52 -23.04 1.89
C THR A 166 10.76 -22.92 3.22
N GLU A 167 10.60 -24.04 3.91
CA GLU A 167 9.97 -24.08 5.25
C GLU A 167 10.73 -23.26 6.31
N GLN A 168 12.00 -22.91 6.05
CA GLN A 168 12.86 -22.16 6.97
C GLN A 168 12.97 -20.67 6.66
N ASP A 169 12.40 -20.20 5.53
CA ASP A 169 12.44 -18.80 5.11
C ASP A 169 11.33 -17.98 5.78
N TYR A 170 11.62 -17.45 6.96
CA TYR A 170 10.72 -16.60 7.74
C TYR A 170 11.14 -15.13 7.81
N ASP A 171 12.30 -14.79 7.28
CA ASP A 171 12.94 -13.49 7.41
C ASP A 171 12.84 -12.63 6.13
N ASP A 172 12.07 -13.06 5.16
CA ASP A 172 11.85 -12.32 3.92
C ASP A 172 10.75 -11.28 4.06
N LEU A 173 11.08 -10.05 3.68
CA LEU A 173 10.15 -8.94 3.50
C LEU A 173 10.18 -8.52 2.04
N TYR A 174 9.07 -8.67 1.35
CA TYR A 174 8.90 -8.17 0.00
C TYR A 174 8.18 -6.83 0.04
N VAL A 175 8.62 -5.90 -0.80
CA VAL A 175 8.00 -4.59 -0.98
C VAL A 175 7.61 -4.46 -2.45
N VAL A 176 6.31 -4.43 -2.71
CA VAL A 176 5.77 -4.27 -4.07
C VAL A 176 5.25 -2.85 -4.22
N GLY A 177 5.96 -2.07 -5.03
CA GLY A 177 5.56 -0.71 -5.41
C GLY A 177 4.67 -0.73 -6.64
N ILE A 178 3.45 -0.21 -6.52
CA ILE A 178 2.42 -0.19 -7.56
C ILE A 178 2.09 1.26 -7.87
N PRO A 179 2.85 1.88 -8.81
CA PRO A 179 2.54 3.23 -9.25
C PRO A 179 1.25 3.24 -10.08
N ARG A 180 0.51 4.34 -10.07
CA ARG A 180 -0.67 4.48 -10.93
C ARG A 180 -0.31 4.38 -12.42
N PHE A 181 0.86 4.89 -12.78
CA PHE A 181 1.44 4.81 -14.13
C PHE A 181 2.89 4.33 -14.04
N GLY A 182 3.27 3.39 -14.89
CA GLY A 182 4.63 2.90 -14.97
C GLY A 182 4.76 1.43 -14.58
N ARG A 183 6.00 1.01 -14.36
CA ARG A 183 6.33 -0.39 -14.03
C ARG A 183 6.19 -0.62 -12.52
N ARG A 184 5.59 -1.72 -12.17
CA ARG A 184 5.59 -2.25 -10.79
C ARG A 184 6.99 -2.76 -10.44
N GLN A 185 7.38 -2.55 -9.21
CA GLN A 185 8.70 -2.94 -8.72
C GLN A 185 8.54 -3.83 -7.51
N THR A 186 9.33 -4.91 -7.47
CA THR A 186 9.41 -5.80 -6.30
C THR A 186 10.83 -5.74 -5.76
N LEU A 187 10.94 -5.45 -4.48
CA LEU A 187 12.19 -5.49 -3.73
C LEU A 187 12.08 -6.59 -2.66
N ARG A 188 13.18 -7.27 -2.39
CA ARG A 188 13.28 -8.28 -1.31
C ARG A 188 14.31 -7.82 -0.30
N PHE A 189 13.94 -7.85 0.94
CA PHE A 189 14.80 -7.57 2.08
C PHE A 189 14.78 -8.75 3.04
N LYS A 190 15.84 -8.89 3.82
CA LYS A 190 15.85 -9.76 4.98
C LYS A 190 15.65 -8.92 6.24
N TYR A 191 14.80 -9.38 7.15
CA TYR A 191 14.59 -8.75 8.45
C TYR A 191 14.77 -9.75 9.59
N GLY A 192 15.09 -9.26 10.77
CA GLY A 192 15.39 -10.09 11.92
C GLY A 192 16.89 -10.18 12.22
N ARG A 193 17.22 -10.78 13.36
CA ARG A 193 18.62 -10.95 13.73
C ARG A 193 19.30 -11.90 12.76
N VAL A 194 20.36 -11.43 12.12
CA VAL A 194 21.29 -12.33 11.42
C VAL A 194 21.92 -13.21 12.50
N ASN A 195 21.49 -14.45 12.60
CA ASN A 195 22.25 -15.44 13.38
C ASN A 195 23.60 -15.61 12.68
N ASN A 196 24.61 -14.92 13.14
CA ASN A 196 26.01 -15.04 12.68
C ASN A 196 26.63 -16.37 13.13
N SER A 197 25.84 -17.46 13.23
CA SER A 197 26.38 -18.81 13.53
C SER A 197 27.26 -19.37 12.41
N ASN A 198 27.41 -18.64 11.29
CA ASN A 198 28.28 -19.03 10.17
C ASN A 198 29.44 -18.03 9.95
N ASN A 199 29.85 -17.23 10.95
CA ASN A 199 31.07 -16.45 10.84
C ASN A 199 32.25 -17.27 11.45
N PRO A 200 33.15 -17.86 10.64
CA PRO A 200 34.29 -18.66 11.13
C PRO A 200 35.47 -17.81 11.60
N ILE A 201 35.24 -16.56 11.99
CA ILE A 201 36.30 -15.65 12.43
C ILE A 201 36.09 -15.27 13.90
N GLU A 202 36.22 -16.26 14.80
CA GLU A 202 36.62 -16.09 16.19
C GLU A 202 37.00 -17.45 16.75
N GLN A 203 38.20 -17.90 16.43
CA GLN A 203 39.00 -18.83 17.23
C GLN A 203 40.41 -18.28 17.32
#